data_f4a846ddcd51baa15f8333734b55485b
#
_entry.id   f4a846ddcd51baa15f8333734b55485b
#
_cell.length_a   1.000
_cell.length_b   1.000
_cell.length_c   1.000
_cell.angle_alpha   90.00
_cell.angle_beta   90.00
_cell.angle_gamma   90.00
#
_symmetry.space_group_name_H-M   'P 1'
#
loop_
_entity.id
_entity.type
_entity.pdbx_description
1 polymer ?
#
loop_
_entity_poly.entity_id
_entity_poly.type
_entity_poly.pdbx_seq_one_letter_code
_entity_poly.pdbx_strand_id
1 'polypeptide(L)'
;MSIKLVIVDDAPFIREVLRHIFASTDIKVIGEAQDGEEAVSLVRSARPDVVLMDIVMPRKSGIEAASEILKELPQTRIVACSTVDQNSMVMRALEAGCCNYITKPFKAEDVVKAVRAAARLNSKEAGV
;
A
#
# COMPACT_ATOMS: atom_id res chain seq x y z
N MET A 1 -14.15 -2.14 13.69
CA MET A 1 -12.86 -2.85 13.60
C MET A 1 -11.82 -1.99 12.91
N SER A 2 -10.60 -2.06 13.40
CA SER A 2 -9.52 -1.25 12.85
C SER A 2 -8.96 -1.87 11.58
N ILE A 3 -8.63 -1.01 10.61
CA ILE A 3 -7.94 -1.42 9.39
C ILE A 3 -6.46 -1.55 9.74
N LYS A 4 -5.86 -2.68 9.40
CA LYS A 4 -4.42 -2.92 9.60
C LYS A 4 -3.69 -2.53 8.33
N LEU A 5 -2.77 -1.59 8.45
CA LEU A 5 -2.06 -1.00 7.32
C LEU A 5 -0.56 -1.22 7.44
N VAL A 6 0.07 -1.60 6.33
CA VAL A 6 1.53 -1.60 6.20
C VAL A 6 1.91 -0.50 5.21
N ILE A 7 2.91 0.29 5.56
CA ILE A 7 3.43 1.38 4.73
C ILE A 7 4.77 0.95 4.16
N VAL A 8 4.92 1.06 2.84
CA VAL A 8 6.18 0.74 2.16
C VAL A 8 6.64 1.92 1.34
N ASP A 9 7.79 2.48 1.69
CA ASP A 9 8.38 3.60 0.98
C ASP A 9 9.86 3.67 1.39
N ASP A 10 10.75 3.90 0.44
CA ASP A 10 12.19 3.96 0.74
C ASP A 10 12.60 5.28 1.39
N ALA A 11 11.75 6.30 1.37
CA ALA A 11 12.02 7.58 2.00
C ALA A 11 11.49 7.61 3.44
N PRO A 12 12.38 7.66 4.45
CA PRO A 12 11.94 7.71 5.85
C PRO A 12 11.02 8.88 6.15
N PHE A 13 11.26 10.02 5.50
CA PHE A 13 10.44 11.22 5.69
C PHE A 13 8.99 10.98 5.26
N ILE A 14 8.80 10.28 4.14
CA ILE A 14 7.45 9.96 3.64
C ILE A 14 6.73 9.02 4.61
N ARG A 15 7.44 8.01 5.12
CA ARG A 15 6.85 7.09 6.10
C ARG A 15 6.41 7.83 7.36
N GLU A 16 7.22 8.79 7.80
CA GLU A 16 6.89 9.61 8.97
C GLU A 16 5.63 10.45 8.73
N VAL A 17 5.54 11.09 7.56
CA VAL A 17 4.35 11.88 7.18
C VAL A 17 3.11 10.98 7.19
N LEU A 18 3.22 9.80 6.63
CA LEU A 18 2.10 8.86 6.58
C LEU A 18 1.67 8.41 7.98
N ARG A 19 2.65 8.12 8.86
CA ARG A 19 2.31 7.77 10.25
C ARG A 19 1.52 8.87 10.93
N HIS A 20 1.91 10.12 10.71
CA HIS A 20 1.19 11.28 11.27
C HIS A 20 -0.23 11.37 10.72
N ILE A 21 -0.39 11.15 9.42
CA ILE A 21 -1.71 11.19 8.79
C ILE A 21 -2.65 10.17 9.45
N PHE A 22 -2.16 8.96 9.64
CA PHE A 22 -3.01 7.89 10.17
C PHE A 22 -3.16 7.91 11.69
N ALA A 23 -2.29 8.64 12.40
CA ALA A 23 -2.33 8.71 13.87
C ALA A 23 -3.65 9.26 14.41
N SER A 24 -4.31 10.12 13.65
CA SER A 24 -5.59 10.72 14.06
C SER A 24 -6.81 9.93 13.56
N THR A 25 -6.58 8.75 13.00
CA THR A 25 -7.63 7.92 12.44
C THR A 25 -7.72 6.60 13.19
N ASP A 26 -8.73 5.79 12.85
CA ASP A 26 -8.86 4.43 13.39
C ASP A 26 -8.03 3.41 12.61
N ILE A 27 -7.31 3.86 11.56
CA ILE A 27 -6.42 2.99 10.78
C ILE A 27 -5.12 2.78 11.56
N LYS A 28 -4.75 1.53 11.76
CA LYS A 28 -3.53 1.18 12.51
C LYS A 28 -2.40 0.82 11.58
N VAL A 29 -1.31 1.56 11.67
CA VAL A 29 -0.08 1.22 10.96
C VAL A 29 0.63 0.15 11.78
N ILE A 30 0.63 -1.07 11.27
CA ILE A 30 1.20 -2.22 12.00
C ILE A 30 2.64 -2.55 11.59
N GLY A 31 3.15 -1.90 10.56
CA GLY A 31 4.54 -2.09 10.16
C GLY A 31 4.91 -1.19 9.00
N GLU A 32 6.22 -1.08 8.78
CA GLU A 32 6.80 -0.27 7.70
C GLU A 32 7.93 -1.03 7.05
N ALA A 33 8.10 -0.84 5.74
CA ALA A 33 9.20 -1.44 5.00
C ALA A 33 9.79 -0.37 4.08
N GLN A 34 11.06 -0.54 3.71
CA GLN A 34 11.78 0.44 2.91
C GLN A 34 12.11 -0.04 1.50
N ASP A 35 11.82 -1.28 1.17
CA ASP A 35 12.02 -1.81 -0.18
C ASP A 35 11.07 -2.99 -0.41
N GLY A 36 11.07 -3.50 -1.65
CA GLY A 36 10.14 -4.56 -2.02
C GLY A 36 10.40 -5.89 -1.32
N GLU A 37 11.65 -6.22 -1.03
CA GLU A 37 11.98 -7.47 -0.33
C GLU A 37 11.46 -7.44 1.10
N GLU A 38 11.72 -6.34 1.81
CA GLU A 38 11.18 -6.14 3.15
C GLU A 38 9.67 -6.15 3.16
N ALA A 39 9.05 -5.54 2.13
CA ALA A 39 7.60 -5.48 2.02
C ALA A 39 7.00 -6.89 1.95
N VAL A 40 7.54 -7.73 1.08
CA VAL A 40 7.03 -9.11 0.92
C VAL A 40 7.14 -9.87 2.24
N SER A 41 8.31 -9.80 2.88
CA SER A 41 8.56 -10.48 4.15
C SER A 41 7.62 -10.00 5.25
N LEU A 42 7.47 -8.68 5.37
CA LEU A 42 6.63 -8.09 6.41
C LEU A 42 5.14 -8.42 6.20
N VAL A 43 4.66 -8.30 4.97
CA VAL A 43 3.25 -8.57 4.67
C VAL A 43 2.93 -10.04 4.90
N ARG A 44 3.87 -10.92 4.55
CA ARG A 44 3.70 -12.36 4.77
C ARG A 44 3.48 -12.69 6.25
N SER A 45 4.20 -12.02 7.14
CA SER A 45 4.09 -12.28 8.58
C SER A 45 2.99 -11.47 9.25
N ALA A 46 2.80 -10.22 8.86
CA ALA A 46 1.85 -9.32 9.53
C ALA A 46 0.41 -9.45 9.02
N ARG A 47 0.24 -9.86 7.77
CA ARG A 47 -1.05 -10.04 7.12
C ARG A 47 -1.98 -8.85 7.29
N PRO A 48 -1.58 -7.68 6.76
CA PRO A 48 -2.40 -6.48 6.85
C PRO A 48 -3.62 -6.56 5.94
N ASP A 49 -4.60 -5.68 6.18
CA ASP A 49 -5.74 -5.53 5.28
C ASP A 49 -5.36 -4.76 4.03
N VAL A 50 -4.52 -3.73 4.20
CA VAL A 50 -4.10 -2.85 3.10
C VAL A 50 -2.60 -2.59 3.19
N VAL A 51 -1.97 -2.54 2.03
CA VAL A 51 -0.55 -2.12 1.90
C VAL A 51 -0.54 -0.85 1.06
N LEU A 52 0.07 0.20 1.58
CA LEU A 52 0.29 1.44 0.84
C LEU A 52 1.74 1.39 0.37
N MET A 53 1.95 1.24 -0.93
CA MET A 53 3.24 0.87 -1.49
C MET A 53 3.76 1.80 -2.57
N ASP A 54 4.93 2.39 -2.35
CA ASP A 54 5.66 3.11 -3.39
C ASP A 54 6.04 2.11 -4.49
N ILE A 55 5.83 2.48 -5.74
CA ILE A 55 6.10 1.58 -6.86
C ILE A 55 7.55 1.65 -7.36
N VAL A 56 8.29 2.70 -7.01
CA VAL A 56 9.70 2.83 -7.40
C VAL A 56 10.58 2.83 -6.16
N MET A 57 11.28 1.73 -5.96
CA MET A 57 12.15 1.54 -4.80
C MET A 57 13.39 0.74 -5.20
N PRO A 58 14.49 0.84 -4.44
CA PRO A 58 15.67 0.01 -4.71
C PRO A 58 15.41 -1.46 -4.45
N ARG A 59 16.27 -2.31 -4.96
CA ARG A 59 16.23 -3.77 -4.89
C ARG A 59 15.02 -4.33 -5.63
N LYS A 60 13.92 -4.57 -4.95
CA LYS A 60 12.70 -5.05 -5.57
C LYS A 60 11.70 -3.90 -5.62
N SER A 61 11.18 -3.61 -6.81
CA SER A 61 10.20 -2.53 -6.99
C SER A 61 8.87 -2.85 -6.33
N GLY A 62 8.03 -1.83 -6.14
CA GLY A 62 6.70 -2.03 -5.60
C GLY A 62 5.83 -2.90 -6.50
N ILE A 63 6.02 -2.80 -7.82
CA ILE A 63 5.27 -3.62 -8.78
C ILE A 63 5.61 -5.10 -8.61
N GLU A 64 6.90 -5.41 -8.52
CA GLU A 64 7.36 -6.79 -8.30
C GLU A 64 6.89 -7.32 -6.96
N ALA A 65 6.99 -6.49 -5.91
CA ALA A 65 6.54 -6.86 -4.57
C ALA A 65 5.03 -7.13 -4.56
N ALA A 66 4.25 -6.27 -5.22
CA ALA A 66 2.80 -6.45 -5.30
C ALA A 66 2.45 -7.78 -5.97
N SER A 67 3.13 -8.10 -7.06
CA SER A 67 2.90 -9.35 -7.77
C SER A 67 3.18 -10.56 -6.87
N GLU A 68 4.28 -10.55 -6.13
CA GLU A 68 4.63 -11.63 -5.20
C GLU A 68 3.63 -11.75 -4.06
N ILE A 69 3.28 -10.62 -3.45
CA ILE A 69 2.34 -10.60 -2.33
C ILE A 69 0.99 -11.18 -2.76
N LEU A 70 0.49 -10.76 -3.90
CA LEU A 70 -0.84 -11.19 -4.35
C LEU A 70 -0.90 -12.64 -4.79
N LYS A 71 0.23 -13.23 -5.18
CA LYS A 71 0.29 -14.66 -5.45
C LYS A 71 0.07 -15.48 -4.18
N GLU A 72 0.63 -15.03 -3.07
CA GLU A 72 0.52 -15.75 -1.79
C GLU A 72 -0.71 -15.34 -1.00
N LEU A 73 -1.04 -14.05 -1.03
CA LEU A 73 -2.10 -13.45 -0.22
C LEU A 73 -3.05 -12.66 -1.13
N PRO A 74 -3.86 -13.33 -1.93
CA PRO A 74 -4.70 -12.65 -2.92
C PRO A 74 -5.76 -11.72 -2.32
N GLN A 75 -6.03 -11.82 -1.03
CA GLN A 75 -7.00 -10.96 -0.36
C GLN A 75 -6.41 -9.64 0.14
N THR A 76 -5.09 -9.52 0.15
CA THR A 76 -4.43 -8.27 0.54
C THR A 76 -4.72 -7.21 -0.50
N ARG A 77 -5.06 -6.01 -0.07
CA ARG A 77 -5.31 -4.90 -0.99
C ARG A 77 -4.10 -3.99 -1.01
N ILE A 78 -3.63 -3.66 -2.19
CA ILE A 78 -2.42 -2.84 -2.37
C ILE A 78 -2.81 -1.56 -3.09
N VAL A 79 -2.49 -0.42 -2.45
CA VAL A 79 -2.67 0.90 -3.04
C VAL A 79 -1.28 1.39 -3.43
N ALA A 80 -1.08 1.66 -4.70
CA ALA A 80 0.22 2.12 -5.21
C ALA A 80 0.40 3.62 -4.99
N CYS A 81 1.64 4.03 -4.73
CA CYS A 81 2.01 5.45 -4.66
C CYS A 81 2.99 5.76 -5.78
N SER A 82 2.77 6.84 -6.49
CA SER A 82 3.63 7.23 -7.62
C SER A 82 3.77 8.73 -7.71
N THR A 83 4.74 9.19 -8.48
CA THR A 83 4.84 10.61 -8.84
C THR A 83 4.10 10.84 -10.15
N VAL A 84 3.82 12.10 -10.49
CA VAL A 84 3.03 12.46 -11.68
C VAL A 84 3.70 12.04 -12.99
N ASP A 85 5.01 11.86 -12.99
CA ASP A 85 5.76 11.47 -14.18
C ASP A 85 5.89 9.95 -14.35
N GLN A 86 5.16 9.16 -13.55
CA GLN A 86 5.25 7.70 -13.55
C GLN A 86 3.99 7.03 -14.07
N ASN A 87 3.29 7.66 -15.02
CA ASN A 87 2.00 7.13 -15.52
C ASN A 87 2.09 5.71 -16.07
N SER A 88 3.15 5.38 -16.80
CA SER A 88 3.31 4.02 -17.34
C SER A 88 3.50 3.00 -16.22
N MET A 89 4.16 3.40 -15.13
CA MET A 89 4.37 2.52 -13.97
C MET A 89 3.07 2.28 -13.22
N VAL A 90 2.19 3.30 -13.16
CA VAL A 90 0.88 3.15 -12.53
C VAL A 90 0.04 2.09 -13.24
N MET A 91 0.05 2.12 -14.59
CA MET A 91 -0.67 1.10 -15.36
C MET A 91 -0.15 -0.29 -15.07
N ARG A 92 1.17 -0.44 -14.99
CA ARG A 92 1.78 -1.72 -14.65
C ARG A 92 1.43 -2.19 -13.25
N ALA A 93 1.34 -1.25 -12.30
CA ALA A 93 0.92 -1.58 -10.93
C ALA A 93 -0.51 -2.10 -10.90
N LEU A 94 -1.41 -1.47 -11.62
CA LEU A 94 -2.80 -1.91 -11.70
C LEU A 94 -2.90 -3.28 -12.37
N GLU A 95 -2.12 -3.51 -13.42
CA GLU A 95 -2.06 -4.82 -14.08
C GLU A 95 -1.51 -5.90 -13.15
N ALA A 96 -0.60 -5.55 -12.25
CA ALA A 96 -0.06 -6.47 -11.26
C ALA A 96 -1.06 -6.81 -10.14
N GLY A 97 -2.17 -6.08 -10.08
CA GLY A 97 -3.24 -6.35 -9.12
C GLY A 97 -3.46 -5.29 -8.06
N CYS A 98 -2.73 -4.17 -8.10
CA CYS A 98 -3.00 -3.07 -7.17
C CYS A 98 -4.42 -2.55 -7.42
N CYS A 99 -5.17 -2.31 -6.36
CA CYS A 99 -6.58 -1.96 -6.51
C CYS A 99 -6.83 -0.47 -6.73
N ASN A 100 -5.82 0.36 -6.47
CA ASN A 100 -5.92 1.80 -6.65
C ASN A 100 -4.53 2.40 -6.61
N TYR A 101 -4.43 3.70 -6.84
CA TYR A 101 -3.15 4.42 -6.72
C TYR A 101 -3.40 5.82 -6.19
N ILE A 102 -2.36 6.41 -5.61
CA ILE A 102 -2.34 7.83 -5.23
C ILE A 102 -1.07 8.44 -5.78
N THR A 103 -1.11 9.73 -6.04
CA THR A 103 0.00 10.46 -6.66
C THR A 103 0.66 11.38 -5.63
N LYS A 104 1.99 11.37 -5.60
CA LYS A 104 2.78 12.30 -4.77
C LYS A 104 2.94 13.62 -5.52
N PRO A 105 2.83 14.76 -4.86
CA PRO A 105 2.49 14.91 -3.45
C PRO A 105 1.00 14.63 -3.20
N PHE A 106 0.69 14.03 -2.08
CA PHE A 106 -0.69 13.66 -1.75
C PHE A 106 -1.25 14.52 -0.63
N LYS A 107 -2.58 14.56 -0.55
CA LYS A 107 -3.28 15.20 0.57
C LYS A 107 -3.67 14.11 1.56
N ALA A 108 -3.64 14.45 2.85
CA ALA A 108 -3.97 13.52 3.92
C ALA A 108 -5.32 12.85 3.69
N GLU A 109 -6.34 13.64 3.37
CA GLU A 109 -7.69 13.10 3.17
C GLU A 109 -7.79 12.12 2.00
N ASP A 110 -7.01 12.35 0.94
CA ASP A 110 -7.00 11.47 -0.23
C ASP A 110 -6.38 10.12 0.11
N VAL A 111 -5.30 10.14 0.89
CA VAL A 111 -4.62 8.92 1.32
C VAL A 111 -5.52 8.09 2.23
N VAL A 112 -6.15 8.72 3.21
CA VAL A 112 -7.06 8.04 4.14
C VAL A 112 -8.23 7.44 3.37
N LYS A 113 -8.80 8.21 2.45
CA LYS A 113 -9.93 7.77 1.64
C LYS A 113 -9.56 6.55 0.78
N ALA A 114 -8.38 6.56 0.17
CA ALA A 114 -7.92 5.44 -0.67
C ALA A 114 -7.75 4.17 0.16
N VAL A 115 -7.17 4.28 1.35
CA VAL A 115 -6.98 3.12 2.24
C VAL A 115 -8.33 2.58 2.71
N ARG A 116 -9.26 3.45 3.10
CA ARG A 116 -10.58 3.00 3.52
C ARG A 116 -11.35 2.33 2.39
N ALA A 117 -11.26 2.86 1.18
CA ALA A 117 -11.90 2.27 0.01
C ALA A 117 -11.34 0.88 -0.29
N ALA A 118 -10.01 0.73 -0.19
CA ALA A 118 -9.35 -0.56 -0.42
C ALA A 118 -9.80 -1.59 0.62
N ALA A 119 -9.88 -1.20 1.89
CA ALA A 119 -10.33 -2.09 2.96
C ALA A 119 -11.77 -2.53 2.75
N ARG A 120 -12.63 -1.64 2.26
CA ARG A 120 -14.03 -1.98 1.97
C ARG A 120 -14.17 -3.01 0.85
N LEU A 121 -13.28 -2.98 -0.14
CA LEU A 121 -13.28 -3.99 -1.22
C LEU A 121 -13.09 -5.37 -0.64
N ASN A 122 -12.17 -5.50 0.31
CA ASN A 122 -11.89 -6.78 0.96
C ASN A 122 -13.11 -7.27 1.75
N SER A 123 -13.72 -6.38 2.53
CA SER A 123 -14.95 -6.69 3.28
C SER A 123 -16.08 -7.09 2.35
N LYS A 124 -16.22 -6.39 1.23
CA LYS A 124 -17.25 -6.65 0.24
C LYS A 124 -17.08 -8.04 -0.37
N GLU A 125 -15.87 -8.43 -0.67
CA GLU A 125 -15.58 -9.77 -1.19
C GLU A 125 -15.93 -10.83 -0.16
N ALA A 126 -15.63 -10.58 1.12
CA ALA A 126 -15.95 -11.51 2.18
C ALA A 126 -17.46 -11.63 2.39
N GLY A 127 -18.22 -10.59 2.07
CA GLY A 127 -19.67 -10.58 2.20
C GLY A 127 -20.43 -11.22 1.05
N VAL A 128 -19.72 -11.57 0.01
CA VAL A 128 -20.29 -12.25 -1.14
C VAL A 128 -20.20 -13.75 -0.96
#